data_94a054f7d323e720631f239285d9458e
#
_entry.id   94a054f7d323e720631f239285d9458e
#
_cell.length_a   1.000
_cell.length_b   1.000
_cell.length_c   1.000
_cell.angle_alpha   90.00
_cell.angle_beta   90.00
_cell.angle_gamma   90.00
#
_symmetry.space_group_name_H-M   'P 1'
#
loop_
_entity.id
_entity.type
_entity.pdbx_description
1 polymer ?
#
loop_
_entity_poly.entity_id
_entity_poly.type
_entity_poly.pdbx_seq_one_letter_code
_entity_poly.pdbx_strand_id
1 'polypeptide(L)'
;VARGISGSKISQFPNAPSVLQELSSGSIEAVILDEAPASQYVINFPDLEILSSPLTSENYAIAMKKGNEELKNKVDEEIKQMKKDGRYKNLVIKYFGEDYYRNINTEEDSTELK
;
A
#
# COMPACT_ATOMS: atom_id res chain seq x y z
N VAL A 1 -2.02 -13.04 -8.20
CA VAL A 1 -3.43 -12.75 -7.92
C VAL A 1 -4.22 -12.75 -9.22
N ALA A 2 -3.97 -11.84 -10.17
CA ALA A 2 -4.75 -11.72 -11.42
C ALA A 2 -4.92 -13.04 -12.20
N ARG A 3 -3.89 -13.88 -12.23
CA ARG A 3 -3.94 -15.20 -12.91
C ARG A 3 -4.92 -16.20 -12.30
N GLY A 4 -5.36 -15.96 -11.08
CA GLY A 4 -6.38 -16.77 -10.40
C GLY A 4 -7.82 -16.41 -10.78
N ILE A 5 -8.04 -15.33 -11.52
CA ILE A 5 -9.37 -14.88 -11.95
C ILE A 5 -9.71 -15.55 -13.28
N SER A 6 -10.67 -16.49 -13.24
CA SER A 6 -11.06 -17.25 -14.43
C SER A 6 -11.63 -16.34 -15.52
N GLY A 7 -11.18 -16.56 -16.76
CA GLY A 7 -11.63 -15.79 -17.94
C GLY A 7 -10.98 -14.43 -18.12
N SER A 8 -10.09 -14.00 -17.22
CA SER A 8 -9.39 -12.72 -17.34
C SER A 8 -8.31 -12.77 -18.45
N LYS A 9 -8.21 -11.68 -19.21
CA LYS A 9 -7.05 -11.40 -20.08
C LYS A 9 -6.08 -10.52 -19.29
N ILE A 10 -4.85 -10.97 -19.13
CA ILE A 10 -3.85 -10.26 -18.33
C ILE A 10 -2.84 -9.59 -19.22
N SER A 11 -2.72 -8.28 -19.11
CA SER A 11 -1.67 -7.47 -19.71
C SER A 11 -0.72 -6.95 -18.63
N GLN A 12 0.57 -6.94 -18.93
CA GLN A 12 1.58 -6.40 -18.03
C GLN A 12 2.13 -5.09 -18.60
N PHE A 13 2.35 -4.12 -17.74
CA PHE A 13 2.85 -2.81 -18.11
C PHE A 13 4.14 -2.50 -17.36
N PRO A 14 5.04 -1.69 -17.93
CA PRO A 14 6.34 -1.40 -17.33
C PRO A 14 6.27 -0.51 -16.09
N ASN A 15 5.21 0.27 -15.93
CA ASN A 15 5.04 1.20 -14.83
C ASN A 15 3.56 1.53 -14.58
N ALA A 16 3.25 2.04 -13.39
CA ALA A 16 1.90 2.39 -13.00
C ALA A 16 1.27 3.53 -13.84
N PRO A 17 1.96 4.63 -14.17
CA PRO A 17 1.35 5.68 -14.99
C PRO A 17 0.80 5.18 -16.33
N SER A 18 1.52 4.32 -17.04
CA SER A 18 1.06 3.79 -18.33
C SER A 18 -0.17 2.89 -18.20
N VAL A 19 -0.22 2.05 -17.18
CA VAL A 19 -1.41 1.19 -16.96
C VAL A 19 -2.63 2.00 -16.54
N LEU A 20 -2.46 3.08 -15.79
CA LEU A 20 -3.58 3.93 -15.40
C LEU A 20 -4.15 4.76 -16.55
N GLN A 21 -3.33 5.16 -17.50
CA GLN A 21 -3.81 5.78 -18.74
C GLN A 21 -4.67 4.81 -19.56
N GLU A 22 -4.27 3.55 -19.67
CA GLU A 22 -5.06 2.52 -20.34
C GLU A 22 -6.38 2.23 -19.62
N LEU A 23 -6.38 2.26 -18.29
CA LEU A 23 -7.60 2.13 -17.48
C LEU A 23 -8.54 3.33 -17.70
N SER A 24 -8.03 4.55 -17.59
CA SER A 24 -8.82 5.77 -17.79
C SER A 24 -9.37 5.90 -19.22
N SER A 25 -8.63 5.41 -20.22
CA SER A 25 -9.12 5.37 -21.60
C SER A 25 -10.14 4.27 -21.89
N GLY A 26 -10.36 3.34 -20.96
CA GLY A 26 -11.23 2.19 -21.13
C GLY A 26 -10.65 1.04 -21.98
N SER A 27 -9.35 1.07 -22.28
CA SER A 27 -8.66 -0.03 -22.98
C SER A 27 -8.55 -1.29 -22.13
N ILE A 28 -8.52 -1.12 -20.80
CA ILE A 28 -8.58 -2.18 -19.81
C ILE A 28 -9.64 -1.87 -18.76
N GLU A 29 -10.17 -2.89 -18.10
CA GLU A 29 -11.32 -2.76 -17.20
C GLU A 29 -10.91 -2.64 -15.73
N ALA A 30 -9.74 -3.17 -15.35
CA ALA A 30 -9.24 -3.14 -13.97
C ALA A 30 -7.72 -3.21 -13.91
N VAL A 31 -7.16 -2.68 -12.83
CA VAL A 31 -5.72 -2.73 -12.52
C VAL A 31 -5.54 -3.27 -11.11
N ILE A 32 -4.54 -4.11 -10.92
CA ILE A 32 -4.09 -4.58 -9.60
C ILE A 32 -2.78 -3.87 -9.28
N LEU A 33 -2.79 -3.10 -8.22
CA LEU A 33 -1.65 -2.34 -7.69
C LEU A 33 -1.61 -2.47 -6.17
N ASP A 34 -0.46 -2.14 -5.57
CA ASP A 34 -0.36 -1.93 -4.14
C ASP A 34 -1.25 -0.76 -3.70
N GLU A 35 -1.90 -0.88 -2.55
CA GLU A 35 -2.87 0.09 -2.04
C GLU A 35 -2.27 1.49 -1.86
N ALA A 36 -1.06 1.58 -1.30
CA ALA A 36 -0.42 2.86 -1.02
C ALA A 36 -0.17 3.70 -2.29
N PRO A 37 0.48 3.19 -3.36
CA PRO A 37 0.57 3.92 -4.62
C PRO A 37 -0.79 4.12 -5.30
N ALA A 38 -1.71 3.15 -5.25
CA ALA A 38 -3.04 3.30 -5.82
C ALA A 38 -3.78 4.51 -5.23
N SER A 39 -3.73 4.69 -3.91
CA SER A 39 -4.34 5.82 -3.20
C SER A 39 -3.81 7.18 -3.65
N GLN A 40 -2.54 7.26 -4.02
CA GLN A 40 -1.94 8.49 -4.56
C GLN A 40 -2.36 8.76 -6.00
N TYR A 41 -2.50 7.70 -6.79
CA TYR A 41 -2.84 7.85 -8.21
C TYR A 41 -4.29 8.28 -8.44
N VAL A 42 -5.26 7.75 -7.67
CA VAL A 42 -6.68 8.12 -7.85
C VAL A 42 -6.96 9.60 -7.57
N ILE A 43 -6.09 10.30 -6.82
CA ILE A 43 -6.18 11.74 -6.63
C ILE A 43 -6.07 12.49 -7.97
N ASN A 44 -5.25 11.98 -8.90
CA ASN A 44 -5.00 12.58 -10.21
C ASN A 44 -5.88 11.98 -11.32
N PHE A 45 -6.66 10.96 -11.02
CA PHE A 45 -7.58 10.28 -11.95
C PHE A 45 -8.97 10.19 -11.31
N PRO A 46 -9.75 11.29 -11.33
CA PRO A 46 -11.05 11.35 -10.65
C PRO A 46 -12.13 10.44 -11.23
N ASP A 47 -11.88 9.86 -12.39
CA ASP A 47 -12.69 8.83 -13.07
C ASP A 47 -12.38 7.40 -12.59
N LEU A 48 -11.37 7.24 -11.73
CA LEU A 48 -10.97 5.95 -11.18
C LEU A 48 -11.29 5.86 -9.69
N GLU A 49 -11.61 4.66 -9.24
CA GLU A 49 -11.85 4.37 -7.83
C GLU A 49 -11.07 3.13 -7.37
N ILE A 50 -10.82 3.04 -6.07
CA ILE A 50 -10.26 1.86 -5.43
C ILE A 50 -11.39 1.04 -4.84
N LEU A 51 -11.42 -0.27 -5.16
CA LEU A 51 -12.40 -1.17 -4.55
C LEU A 51 -12.12 -1.34 -3.05
N SER A 52 -13.18 -1.37 -2.25
CA SER A 52 -13.13 -1.41 -0.79
C SER A 52 -12.58 -2.72 -0.20
N SER A 53 -12.47 -3.77 -1.02
CA SER A 53 -11.97 -5.07 -0.58
C SER A 53 -10.57 -5.31 -1.15
N PRO A 54 -9.52 -5.25 -0.31
CA PRO A 54 -8.17 -5.59 -0.77
C PRO A 54 -8.09 -7.08 -1.14
N LEU A 55 -7.33 -7.37 -2.19
CA LEU A 55 -7.12 -8.75 -2.65
C LEU A 55 -6.13 -9.52 -1.79
N THR A 56 -5.18 -8.81 -1.18
CA THR A 56 -4.13 -9.35 -0.31
C THR A 56 -3.78 -8.34 0.77
N SER A 57 -3.32 -8.82 1.91
CA SER A 57 -2.69 -7.99 2.93
C SER A 57 -1.17 -8.12 2.78
N GLU A 58 -0.46 -7.01 2.72
CA GLU A 58 0.99 -6.97 2.53
C GLU A 58 1.67 -6.18 3.64
N ASN A 59 2.85 -6.68 4.04
CA ASN A 59 3.70 -5.99 5.00
C ASN A 59 4.96 -5.48 4.29
N TYR A 60 5.37 -4.27 4.64
CA TYR A 60 6.65 -3.72 4.21
C TYR A 60 7.71 -3.92 5.28
N ALA A 61 8.95 -4.05 4.86
CA ALA A 61 10.08 -4.22 5.76
C ALA A 61 11.30 -3.44 5.28
N ILE A 62 12.14 -3.05 6.23
CA ILE A 62 13.44 -2.46 5.95
C ILE A 62 14.47 -3.59 5.89
N ALA A 63 15.12 -3.75 4.74
CA ALA A 63 16.20 -4.72 4.57
C ALA A 63 17.56 -4.08 4.83
N MET A 64 18.45 -4.82 5.47
CA MET A 64 19.81 -4.40 5.71
C MET A 64 20.80 -5.58 5.59
N LYS A 65 22.10 -5.28 5.50
CA LYS A 65 23.12 -6.30 5.40
C LYS A 65 23.12 -7.18 6.64
N LYS A 66 23.19 -8.49 6.44
CA LYS A 66 23.24 -9.48 7.50
C LYS A 66 24.47 -9.26 8.39
N GLY A 67 24.30 -9.39 9.71
CA GLY A 67 25.37 -9.18 10.70
C GLY A 67 25.51 -7.74 11.22
N ASN A 68 24.73 -6.77 10.71
CA ASN A 68 24.73 -5.42 11.24
C ASN A 68 23.65 -5.25 12.34
N GLU A 69 23.84 -5.97 13.45
CA GLU A 69 22.89 -6.00 14.56
C GLU A 69 22.73 -4.65 15.26
N GLU A 70 23.80 -3.87 15.33
CA GLU A 70 23.73 -2.52 15.94
C GLU A 70 22.79 -1.61 15.16
N LEU A 71 22.90 -1.54 13.84
CA LEU A 71 22.01 -0.75 12.99
C LEU A 71 20.58 -1.29 13.07
N LYS A 72 20.41 -2.61 13.02
CA LYS A 72 19.10 -3.25 13.13
C LYS A 72 18.39 -2.83 14.41
N ASN A 73 19.06 -2.93 15.54
CA ASN A 73 18.48 -2.58 16.85
C ASN A 73 18.12 -1.10 16.92
N LYS A 74 18.97 -0.21 16.44
CA LYS A 74 18.67 1.23 16.39
C LYS A 74 17.46 1.54 15.52
N VAL A 75 17.33 0.92 14.36
CA VAL A 75 16.17 1.08 13.47
C VAL A 75 14.90 0.56 14.14
N ASP A 76 14.93 -0.62 14.74
CA ASP A 76 13.79 -1.20 15.45
C ASP A 76 13.32 -0.33 16.61
N GLU A 77 14.27 0.20 17.41
CA GLU A 77 13.97 1.11 18.52
C GLU A 77 13.35 2.41 18.03
N GLU A 78 13.89 3.00 16.97
CA GLU A 78 13.38 4.25 16.40
C GLU A 78 11.96 4.07 15.83
N ILE A 79 11.68 2.98 15.13
CA ILE A 79 10.34 2.67 14.64
C ILE A 79 9.35 2.55 15.81
N LYS A 80 9.71 1.85 16.87
CA LYS A 80 8.87 1.75 18.09
C LYS A 80 8.61 3.11 18.71
N GLN A 81 9.65 3.95 18.80
CA GLN A 81 9.53 5.28 19.37
C GLN A 81 8.65 6.19 18.49
N MET A 82 8.82 6.16 17.17
CA MET A 82 8.00 6.91 16.23
C MET A 82 6.51 6.54 16.33
N LYS A 83 6.20 5.27 16.53
CA LYS A 83 4.81 4.81 16.73
C LYS A 83 4.23 5.37 18.03
N LYS A 84 5.02 5.44 19.10
CA LYS A 84 4.57 5.94 20.41
C LYS A 84 4.38 7.46 20.44
N ASP A 85 5.27 8.23 19.83
CA ASP A 85 5.27 9.70 19.90
C ASP A 85 4.46 10.38 18.77
N GLY A 86 3.83 9.62 17.88
CA GLY A 86 2.96 10.11 16.83
C GLY A 86 3.67 10.50 15.54
N ARG A 87 5.00 10.45 15.47
CA ARG A 87 5.75 10.75 14.23
C ARG A 87 5.38 9.81 13.10
N TYR A 88 5.20 8.52 13.39
CA TYR A 88 4.76 7.53 12.41
C TYR A 88 3.39 7.90 11.83
N LYS A 89 2.41 8.18 12.68
CA LYS A 89 1.09 8.66 12.26
C LYS A 89 1.18 9.87 11.33
N ASN A 90 1.95 10.87 11.74
CA ASN A 90 2.09 12.11 10.97
C ASN A 90 2.71 11.85 9.58
N LEU A 91 3.69 10.95 9.48
CA LEU A 91 4.28 10.56 8.21
C LEU A 91 3.28 9.82 7.31
N VAL A 92 2.54 8.87 7.85
CA VAL A 92 1.51 8.13 7.08
C VAL A 92 0.45 9.10 6.56
N ILE A 93 -0.07 9.99 7.40
CA ILE A 93 -1.07 10.99 6.99
C ILE A 93 -0.49 11.93 5.93
N LYS A 94 0.74 12.39 6.09
CA LYS A 94 1.40 13.29 5.15
C LYS A 94 1.54 12.69 3.75
N TYR A 95 1.89 11.41 3.66
CA TYR A 95 2.20 10.78 2.38
C TYR A 95 1.04 9.98 1.78
N PHE A 96 0.12 9.47 2.59
CA PHE A 96 -0.98 8.59 2.14
C PHE A 96 -2.38 9.11 2.49
N GLY A 97 -2.49 10.13 3.33
CA GLY A 97 -3.76 10.69 3.75
C GLY A 97 -4.34 10.07 5.02
N GLU A 98 -5.30 10.76 5.61
CA GLU A 98 -5.90 10.37 6.89
C GLU A 98 -6.78 9.13 6.78
N ASP A 99 -7.49 8.97 5.66
CA ASP A 99 -8.35 7.81 5.42
C ASP A 99 -7.54 6.52 5.30
N TYR A 100 -6.38 6.57 4.64
CA TYR A 100 -5.45 5.44 4.61
C TYR A 100 -4.96 5.06 6.01
N TYR A 101 -4.60 6.06 6.84
CA TYR A 101 -4.16 5.80 8.21
C TYR A 101 -5.26 5.16 9.07
N ARG A 102 -6.51 5.56 8.91
CA ARG A 102 -7.65 4.94 9.63
C ARG A 102 -7.83 3.48 9.23
N ASN A 103 -7.74 3.19 7.94
CA ASN A 103 -7.96 1.83 7.42
C ASN A 103 -6.91 0.84 7.95
N ILE A 104 -5.62 1.20 7.95
CA ILE A 104 -4.56 0.30 8.45
C ILE A 104 -4.65 0.04 9.96
N ASN A 105 -5.18 1.00 10.75
CA ASN A 105 -5.32 0.81 12.20
C ASN A 105 -6.54 0.00 12.61
N THR A 106 -7.59 -0.03 11.80
CA THR A 106 -8.75 -0.91 12.07
C THR A 106 -8.41 -2.38 11.89
N GLU A 107 -7.41 -2.71 11.08
CA GLU A 107 -6.91 -4.08 10.92
C GLU A 107 -6.00 -4.53 12.08
N GLU A 108 -5.16 -3.63 12.63
CA GLU A 108 -4.31 -3.94 13.80
C GLU A 108 -5.14 -4.22 15.06
N ASP A 109 -6.21 -3.46 15.31
CA ASP A 109 -7.11 -3.65 16.47
C ASP A 109 -7.87 -4.99 16.40
N SER A 110 -8.15 -5.49 15.20
CA SER A 110 -8.81 -6.79 15.03
C SER A 110 -7.88 -7.99 15.29
N THR A 111 -6.57 -7.79 15.28
CA THR A 111 -5.58 -8.85 15.47
C THR A 111 -5.16 -8.98 16.94
N GLU A 112 -5.28 -7.92 17.75
CA GLU A 112 -4.99 -7.97 19.19
C GLU A 112 -6.12 -8.60 20.04
N LEU A 113 -7.32 -8.76 19.49
CA LEU A 113 -8.48 -9.38 20.17
C LEU A 113 -8.58 -10.90 20.00
N LYS A 114 -7.58 -11.53 19.48
CA LYS A 114 -7.41 -12.98 19.40
C LYS A 114 -6.20 -13.46 20.18
#